data_8e0fca23aa20ce367dc52f5b4770e607
#
_entry.id   8e0fca23aa20ce367dc52f5b4770e607
#
_cell.length_a   1.000
_cell.length_b   1.000
_cell.length_c   1.000
_cell.angle_alpha   90.00
_cell.angle_beta   90.00
_cell.angle_gamma   90.00
#
_symmetry.space_group_name_H-M   'P 1'
#
loop_
_entity.id
_entity.type
_entity.pdbx_description
1 polymer ?
#
loop_
_entity_poly.entity_id
_entity_poly.type
_entity_poly.pdbx_seq_one_letter_code
_entity_poly.pdbx_strand_id
1 'polypeptide(L)'
;MSMLRVSKIVPPKKTIIKDISLSFFPGAKIGLLGLNGSGKSTVLRIMAGVDKEFEGEVQWQPNMTIGYLPQEPQLDADKTVREEVESGMGEVMEAQAKLEAVYAAYAEPDADFDKLAEEQAKWENIIAASGSDLSTQLDIAADALRLPPWDAKIGPLSGGEKRRVALCKLLLSKPDML
;
A
#
# COMPACT_ATOMS: atom_id res chain seq x y z
N MET A 1 8.66 12.78 -7.13
CA MET A 1 8.26 13.56 -5.93
C MET A 1 9.34 14.58 -5.58
N SER A 2 8.96 15.79 -5.17
CA SER A 2 9.89 16.81 -4.66
C SER A 2 9.33 17.54 -3.43
N MET A 3 10.21 17.94 -2.54
CA MET A 3 9.93 18.78 -1.38
C MET A 3 10.75 20.06 -1.53
N LEU A 4 10.15 21.21 -1.25
CA LEU A 4 10.82 22.51 -1.36
C LEU A 4 10.61 23.33 -0.10
N ARG A 5 11.71 23.67 0.58
CA ARG A 5 11.75 24.50 1.81
C ARG A 5 10.80 24.00 2.90
N VAL A 6 10.68 22.69 3.05
CA VAL A 6 9.75 22.12 4.03
C VAL A 6 10.29 22.33 5.44
N SER A 7 9.45 22.96 6.27
CA SER A 7 9.71 23.16 7.70
C SER A 7 8.52 22.72 8.52
N LYS A 8 8.76 22.16 9.70
CA LYS A 8 7.71 21.84 10.67
C LYS A 8 8.05 22.36 12.04
N ILE A 9 7.13 23.15 12.56
CA ILE A 9 7.19 23.72 13.89
C ILE A 9 5.98 23.21 14.67
N VAL A 10 6.19 22.69 15.87
CA VAL A 10 5.11 22.26 16.77
C VAL A 10 5.03 23.15 18.01
N PRO A 11 3.83 23.40 18.56
CA PRO A 11 3.69 24.19 19.79
C PRO A 11 4.57 23.67 20.93
N PRO A 12 5.16 24.57 21.79
CA PRO A 12 5.06 26.02 21.78
C PRO A 12 6.15 26.77 20.97
N LYS A 13 6.60 26.33 19.83
CA LYS A 13 7.65 26.84 18.90
C LYS A 13 8.88 25.92 18.78
N LYS A 14 8.69 24.61 18.95
CA LYS A 14 9.76 23.64 18.73
C LYS A 14 9.86 23.34 17.24
N THR A 15 10.98 23.72 16.62
CA THR A 15 11.29 23.33 15.23
C THR A 15 11.71 21.85 15.21
N ILE A 16 10.99 21.04 14.46
CA ILE A 16 11.28 19.61 14.25
C ILE A 16 12.17 19.43 13.02
N ILE A 17 11.82 20.06 11.90
CA ILE A 17 12.60 20.12 10.68
C ILE A 17 12.59 21.54 10.16
N LYS A 18 13.66 21.96 9.46
CA LYS A 18 13.83 23.32 8.95
C LYS A 18 14.40 23.31 7.55
N ASP A 19 13.72 24.00 6.63
CA ASP A 19 14.18 24.33 5.28
C ASP A 19 14.74 23.11 4.50
N ILE A 20 14.00 22.00 4.50
CA ILE A 20 14.39 20.77 3.81
C ILE A 20 13.90 20.83 2.37
N SER A 21 14.84 20.72 1.43
CA SER A 21 14.55 20.59 0.00
C SER A 21 15.18 19.30 -0.53
N LEU A 22 14.34 18.41 -1.06
CA LEU A 22 14.72 17.08 -1.54
C LEU A 22 13.97 16.77 -2.83
N SER A 23 14.63 16.06 -3.74
CA SER A 23 14.01 15.52 -4.95
C SER A 23 14.33 14.05 -5.08
N PHE A 24 13.33 13.27 -5.41
CA PHE A 24 13.42 11.81 -5.48
C PHE A 24 13.21 11.34 -6.91
N PHE A 25 14.13 10.51 -7.40
CA PHE A 25 14.01 9.86 -8.71
C PHE A 25 13.32 8.51 -8.60
N PRO A 26 12.57 8.09 -9.63
CA PRO A 26 11.96 6.77 -9.67
C PRO A 26 13.00 5.65 -9.50
N GLY A 27 12.65 4.62 -8.73
CA GLY A 27 13.52 3.46 -8.49
C GLY A 27 14.66 3.69 -7.51
N ALA A 28 14.86 4.90 -6.97
CA ALA A 28 15.90 5.17 -6.00
C ALA A 28 15.58 4.53 -4.64
N LYS A 29 16.56 3.82 -4.06
CA LYS A 29 16.49 3.31 -2.68
C LYS A 29 17.22 4.29 -1.77
N ILE A 30 16.47 4.95 -0.88
CA ILE A 30 16.98 6.05 -0.07
C ILE A 30 16.88 5.73 1.41
N GLY A 31 18.00 5.82 2.13
CA GLY A 31 18.05 5.69 3.57
C GLY A 31 18.07 7.05 4.26
N LEU A 32 17.16 7.28 5.21
CA LEU A 32 17.12 8.46 6.05
C LEU A 32 17.75 8.15 7.41
N LEU A 33 18.95 8.68 7.66
CA LEU A 33 19.74 8.42 8.86
C LEU A 33 19.74 9.63 9.80
N GLY A 34 19.88 9.38 11.08
CA GLY A 34 19.97 10.42 12.11
C GLY A 34 19.62 9.90 13.50
N LEU A 35 19.92 10.69 14.52
CA LEU A 35 19.62 10.39 15.92
C LEU A 35 18.10 10.32 16.20
N ASN A 36 17.73 9.72 17.32
CA ASN A 36 16.34 9.73 17.76
C ASN A 36 15.88 11.18 18.03
N GLY A 37 14.67 11.51 17.58
CA GLY A 37 14.15 12.86 17.70
C GLY A 37 14.63 13.86 16.62
N SER A 38 15.46 13.46 15.64
CA SER A 38 15.96 14.33 14.57
C SER A 38 14.93 14.67 13.47
N GLY A 39 13.68 14.23 13.62
CA GLY A 39 12.62 14.54 12.66
C GLY A 39 12.44 13.54 11.51
N LYS A 40 13.17 12.41 11.48
CA LYS A 40 13.07 11.40 10.40
C LYS A 40 11.63 10.95 10.12
N SER A 41 10.93 10.53 11.16
CA SER A 41 9.52 10.08 11.04
C SER A 41 8.59 11.22 10.60
N THR A 42 8.91 12.46 10.95
CA THR A 42 8.17 13.65 10.48
C THR A 42 8.34 13.84 8.98
N VAL A 43 9.57 13.76 8.48
CA VAL A 43 9.85 13.84 7.04
C VAL A 43 9.10 12.74 6.30
N LEU A 44 9.18 11.48 6.74
CA LEU A 44 8.49 10.36 6.11
C LEU A 44 6.96 10.53 6.12
N ARG A 45 6.38 11.04 7.21
CA ARG A 45 4.93 11.29 7.29
C ARG A 45 4.47 12.41 6.37
N ILE A 46 5.28 13.46 6.20
CA ILE A 46 5.01 14.53 5.25
C ILE A 46 5.12 13.98 3.81
N MET A 47 6.16 13.22 3.50
CA MET A 47 6.32 12.58 2.19
C MET A 47 5.16 11.65 1.84
N ALA A 48 4.66 10.92 2.82
CA ALA A 48 3.50 10.04 2.68
C ALA A 48 2.15 10.77 2.61
N GLY A 49 2.13 12.10 2.77
CA GLY A 49 0.88 12.88 2.81
C GLY A 49 0.04 12.66 4.07
N VAL A 50 0.58 11.95 5.06
CA VAL A 50 -0.07 11.68 6.36
C VAL A 50 -0.05 12.93 7.25
N ASP A 51 1.05 13.67 7.22
CA ASP A 51 1.18 14.94 7.94
C ASP A 51 1.09 16.09 6.93
N LYS A 52 0.06 16.91 7.06
CA LYS A 52 -0.23 18.05 6.17
C LYS A 52 0.06 19.40 6.82
N GLU A 53 0.47 19.40 8.09
CA GLU A 53 0.76 20.62 8.84
C GLU A 53 2.24 20.95 8.77
N PHE A 54 2.69 21.58 7.69
CA PHE A 54 4.06 22.02 7.47
C PHE A 54 4.09 23.31 6.64
N GLU A 55 5.20 24.02 6.67
CA GLU A 55 5.51 25.15 5.80
C GLU A 55 6.34 24.66 4.61
N GLY A 56 6.23 25.31 3.46
CA GLY A 56 6.90 24.90 2.23
C GLY A 56 5.97 24.14 1.29
N GLU A 57 6.53 23.45 0.32
CA GLU A 57 5.79 22.76 -0.72
C GLU A 57 6.24 21.31 -0.85
N VAL A 58 5.26 20.44 -1.10
CA VAL A 58 5.48 19.02 -1.48
C VAL A 58 4.71 18.75 -2.75
N GLN A 59 5.42 18.31 -3.77
CA GLN A 59 4.83 17.99 -5.07
C GLN A 59 4.97 16.50 -5.33
N TRP A 60 3.83 15.81 -5.46
CA TRP A 60 3.74 14.42 -5.90
C TRP A 60 3.47 14.38 -7.40
N GLN A 61 3.94 13.34 -8.08
CA GLN A 61 3.52 13.11 -9.45
C GLN A 61 2.02 12.78 -9.49
N PRO A 62 1.29 13.21 -10.52
CA PRO A 62 -0.09 12.80 -10.71
C PRO A 62 -0.20 11.27 -10.73
N ASN A 63 -1.23 10.75 -10.09
CA ASN A 63 -1.54 9.31 -10.00
C ASN A 63 -0.48 8.43 -9.31
N MET A 64 0.50 9.03 -8.62
CA MET A 64 1.49 8.27 -7.86
C MET A 64 0.88 7.66 -6.62
N THR A 65 1.00 6.35 -6.50
CA THR A 65 0.57 5.60 -5.31
C THR A 65 1.68 5.60 -4.26
N ILE A 66 1.31 5.93 -3.02
CA ILE A 66 2.27 6.03 -1.91
C ILE A 66 1.90 5.02 -0.84
N GLY A 67 2.85 4.15 -0.53
CA GLY A 67 2.78 3.23 0.58
C GLY A 67 3.51 3.79 1.81
N TYR A 68 2.87 3.75 2.96
CA TYR A 68 3.46 4.16 4.23
C TYR A 68 3.29 3.09 5.29
N LEU A 69 4.39 2.56 5.80
CA LEU A 69 4.39 1.62 6.91
C LEU A 69 4.65 2.38 8.22
N PRO A 70 3.66 2.61 9.06
CA PRO A 70 3.88 3.22 10.37
C PRO A 70 4.62 2.28 11.30
N GLN A 71 5.26 2.84 12.33
CA GLN A 71 5.97 2.06 13.35
C GLN A 71 5.03 1.10 14.09
N GLU A 72 3.78 1.51 14.31
CA GLU A 72 2.70 0.70 14.87
C GLU A 72 1.55 0.66 13.85
N PRO A 73 1.49 -0.38 12.99
CA PRO A 73 0.44 -0.49 12.00
C PRO A 73 -0.90 -0.77 12.65
N GLN A 74 -1.93 -0.08 12.18
CA GLN A 74 -3.31 -0.35 12.55
C GLN A 74 -3.86 -1.41 11.62
N LEU A 75 -4.09 -2.60 12.14
CA LEU A 75 -4.67 -3.73 11.44
C LEU A 75 -5.99 -4.10 12.10
N ASP A 76 -6.90 -4.69 11.34
CA ASP A 76 -8.17 -5.15 11.86
C ASP A 76 -7.99 -6.42 12.71
N ALA A 77 -8.26 -6.31 14.01
CA ALA A 77 -8.04 -7.39 14.97
C ALA A 77 -8.92 -8.62 14.72
N ASP A 78 -10.08 -8.45 14.09
CA ASP A 78 -11.07 -9.50 13.85
C ASP A 78 -10.80 -10.29 12.57
N LYS A 79 -9.93 -9.75 11.69
CA LYS A 79 -9.52 -10.43 10.47
C LYS A 79 -8.46 -11.50 10.72
N THR A 80 -8.38 -12.44 9.79
CA THR A 80 -7.25 -13.37 9.67
C THR A 80 -6.06 -12.67 8.98
N VAL A 81 -4.88 -13.25 9.10
CA VAL A 81 -3.67 -12.81 8.38
C VAL A 81 -3.95 -12.76 6.89
N ARG A 82 -4.64 -13.78 6.34
CA ARG A 82 -4.99 -13.86 4.92
C ARG A 82 -5.89 -12.71 4.49
N GLU A 83 -7.01 -12.52 5.18
CA GLU A 83 -7.97 -11.45 4.88
C GLU A 83 -7.32 -10.05 4.94
N GLU A 84 -6.42 -9.84 5.91
CA GLU A 84 -5.74 -8.57 6.05
C GLU A 84 -4.72 -8.33 4.93
N VAL A 85 -3.95 -9.35 4.54
CA VAL A 85 -2.96 -9.25 3.45
C VAL A 85 -3.66 -9.07 2.10
N GLU A 86 -4.69 -9.87 1.81
CA GLU A 86 -5.50 -9.79 0.58
C GLU A 86 -6.16 -8.42 0.42
N SER A 87 -6.52 -7.76 1.51
CA SER A 87 -7.08 -6.40 1.44
C SER A 87 -6.10 -5.35 0.87
N GLY A 88 -4.80 -5.64 0.85
CA GLY A 88 -3.79 -4.82 0.15
C GLY A 88 -3.85 -4.95 -1.38
N MET A 89 -4.47 -6.00 -1.88
CA MET A 89 -4.63 -6.30 -3.30
C MET A 89 -6.08 -6.04 -3.78
N GLY A 90 -6.79 -5.12 -3.11
CA GLY A 90 -8.21 -4.92 -3.28
C GLY A 90 -8.67 -4.74 -4.74
N GLU A 91 -7.92 -4.03 -5.57
CA GLU A 91 -8.24 -3.84 -6.99
C GLU A 91 -8.21 -5.16 -7.77
N VAL A 92 -7.21 -6.01 -7.52
CA VAL A 92 -7.08 -7.31 -8.20
C VAL A 92 -8.13 -8.29 -7.71
N MET A 93 -8.40 -8.31 -6.41
CA MET A 93 -9.45 -9.14 -5.82
C MET A 93 -10.84 -8.74 -6.32
N GLU A 94 -11.10 -7.43 -6.45
CA GLU A 94 -12.35 -6.93 -7.05
C GLU A 94 -12.46 -7.31 -8.52
N ALA A 95 -11.36 -7.22 -9.27
CA ALA A 95 -11.33 -7.62 -10.68
C ALA A 95 -11.61 -9.12 -10.85
N GLN A 96 -11.06 -9.99 -9.98
CA GLN A 96 -11.36 -11.42 -9.99
C GLN A 96 -12.84 -11.70 -9.71
N ALA A 97 -13.41 -11.10 -8.66
CA ALA A 97 -14.82 -11.28 -8.32
C ALA A 97 -15.74 -10.81 -9.46
N LYS A 98 -15.40 -9.71 -10.12
CA LYS A 98 -16.16 -9.20 -11.28
C LYS A 98 -16.01 -10.09 -12.50
N LEU A 99 -14.83 -10.64 -12.74
CA LEU A 99 -14.61 -11.58 -13.83
C LEU A 99 -15.45 -12.87 -13.63
N GLU A 100 -15.51 -13.40 -12.41
CA GLU A 100 -16.39 -14.53 -12.08
C GLU A 100 -17.86 -14.19 -12.32
N ALA A 101 -18.31 -12.99 -11.95
CA ALA A 101 -19.67 -12.53 -12.22
C ALA A 101 -19.96 -12.41 -13.73
N VAL A 102 -19.00 -11.96 -14.53
CA VAL A 102 -19.11 -11.92 -16.01
C VAL A 102 -19.25 -13.35 -16.57
N TYR A 103 -18.45 -14.29 -16.09
CA TYR A 103 -18.58 -15.69 -16.52
C TYR A 103 -19.94 -16.31 -16.17
N ALA A 104 -20.47 -15.98 -15.00
CA ALA A 104 -21.82 -16.40 -14.62
C ALA A 104 -22.88 -15.76 -15.51
N ALA A 105 -22.73 -14.50 -15.87
CA ALA A 105 -23.67 -13.77 -16.75
C ALA A 105 -23.71 -14.30 -18.19
N TYR A 106 -22.65 -14.94 -18.69
CA TYR A 106 -22.69 -15.63 -20.01
C TYR A 106 -23.69 -16.78 -20.06
N ALA A 107 -24.07 -17.33 -18.91
CA ALA A 107 -25.06 -18.43 -18.85
C ALA A 107 -26.53 -17.94 -18.84
N GLU A 108 -26.77 -16.63 -18.73
CA GLU A 108 -28.10 -16.06 -18.73
C GLU A 108 -28.73 -16.07 -20.14
N PRO A 109 -30.03 -16.35 -20.27
CA PRO A 109 -30.70 -16.43 -21.57
C PRO A 109 -30.68 -15.13 -22.40
N ASP A 110 -30.65 -13.99 -21.72
CA ASP A 110 -30.69 -12.65 -22.31
C ASP A 110 -29.31 -11.97 -22.29
N ALA A 111 -28.22 -12.75 -22.26
CA ALA A 111 -26.85 -12.24 -22.18
C ALA A 111 -26.48 -11.38 -23.38
N ASP A 112 -26.01 -10.16 -23.12
CA ASP A 112 -25.38 -9.28 -24.11
C ASP A 112 -23.90 -9.66 -24.23
N PHE A 113 -23.59 -10.54 -25.19
CA PHE A 113 -22.25 -11.10 -25.37
C PHE A 113 -21.20 -10.04 -25.71
N ASP A 114 -21.55 -8.98 -26.45
CA ASP A 114 -20.60 -7.93 -26.82
C ASP A 114 -20.18 -7.13 -25.60
N LYS A 115 -21.14 -6.73 -24.77
CA LYS A 115 -20.88 -6.01 -23.52
C LYS A 115 -20.12 -6.86 -22.51
N LEU A 116 -20.48 -8.14 -22.38
CA LEU A 116 -19.78 -9.06 -21.48
C LEU A 116 -18.33 -9.28 -21.92
N ALA A 117 -18.06 -9.35 -23.24
CA ALA A 117 -16.71 -9.49 -23.75
C ALA A 117 -15.85 -8.24 -23.47
N GLU A 118 -16.39 -7.04 -23.54
CA GLU A 118 -15.69 -5.81 -23.16
C GLU A 118 -15.38 -5.79 -21.66
N GLU A 119 -16.33 -6.16 -20.81
CA GLU A 119 -16.14 -6.26 -19.38
C GLU A 119 -15.10 -7.33 -19.03
N GLN A 120 -15.18 -8.50 -19.64
CA GLN A 120 -14.19 -9.57 -19.47
C GLN A 120 -12.78 -9.07 -19.78
N ALA A 121 -12.58 -8.50 -20.97
CA ALA A 121 -11.29 -7.98 -21.39
C ALA A 121 -10.72 -6.93 -20.40
N LYS A 122 -11.59 -6.07 -19.87
CA LYS A 122 -11.20 -5.07 -18.87
C LYS A 122 -10.66 -5.72 -17.60
N TRP A 123 -11.38 -6.68 -17.03
CA TRP A 123 -10.99 -7.33 -15.79
C TRP A 123 -9.79 -8.26 -15.95
N GLU A 124 -9.71 -8.99 -17.08
CA GLU A 124 -8.54 -9.80 -17.43
C GLU A 124 -7.28 -8.95 -17.56
N ASN A 125 -7.36 -7.76 -18.15
CA ASN A 125 -6.22 -6.84 -18.26
C ASN A 125 -5.72 -6.37 -16.86
N ILE A 126 -6.60 -6.08 -15.93
CA ILE A 126 -6.24 -5.70 -14.55
C ILE A 126 -5.53 -6.87 -13.85
N ILE A 127 -6.07 -8.08 -13.98
CA ILE A 127 -5.49 -9.28 -13.39
C ILE A 127 -4.12 -9.58 -14.04
N ALA A 128 -4.02 -9.51 -15.36
CA ALA A 128 -2.77 -9.73 -16.07
C ALA A 128 -1.68 -8.71 -15.70
N ALA A 129 -2.05 -7.44 -15.51
CA ALA A 129 -1.12 -6.40 -15.07
C ALA A 129 -0.59 -6.64 -13.65
N SER A 130 -1.31 -7.39 -12.81
CA SER A 130 -0.83 -7.77 -11.47
C SER A 130 0.31 -8.78 -11.50
N GLY A 131 0.52 -9.49 -12.61
CA GLY A 131 1.58 -10.47 -12.82
C GLY A 131 1.12 -11.92 -12.61
N SER A 132 2.04 -12.80 -12.20
CA SER A 132 1.79 -14.23 -11.96
C SER A 132 0.61 -14.49 -11.00
N ASP A 133 0.15 -15.73 -10.99
CA ASP A 133 -0.92 -16.20 -10.12
C ASP A 133 -0.85 -15.60 -8.69
N LEU A 134 -1.97 -15.03 -8.28
CA LEU A 134 -2.13 -14.31 -7.03
C LEU A 134 -1.76 -15.17 -5.83
N SER A 135 -2.15 -16.45 -5.84
CA SER A 135 -1.85 -17.37 -4.75
C SER A 135 -0.34 -17.58 -4.60
N THR A 136 0.36 -17.72 -5.71
CA THR A 136 1.81 -17.85 -5.74
C THR A 136 2.51 -16.60 -5.19
N GLN A 137 2.03 -15.41 -5.53
CA GLN A 137 2.60 -14.15 -4.99
C GLN A 137 2.38 -14.05 -3.46
N LEU A 138 1.20 -14.42 -2.98
CA LEU A 138 0.88 -14.47 -1.55
C LEU A 138 1.82 -15.43 -0.81
N ASP A 139 1.99 -16.65 -1.33
CA ASP A 139 2.82 -17.67 -0.70
C ASP A 139 4.31 -17.27 -0.67
N ILE A 140 4.83 -16.73 -1.77
CA ILE A 140 6.21 -16.22 -1.83
C ILE A 140 6.41 -15.07 -0.82
N ALA A 141 5.48 -14.13 -0.75
CA ALA A 141 5.57 -13.00 0.17
C ALA A 141 5.47 -13.45 1.63
N ALA A 142 4.58 -14.41 1.92
CA ALA A 142 4.42 -14.98 3.25
C ALA A 142 5.68 -15.70 3.73
N ASP A 143 6.28 -16.52 2.88
CA ASP A 143 7.52 -17.23 3.20
C ASP A 143 8.69 -16.25 3.40
N ALA A 144 8.88 -15.32 2.47
CA ALA A 144 9.94 -14.31 2.55
C ALA A 144 9.88 -13.45 3.83
N LEU A 145 8.68 -13.10 4.27
CA LEU A 145 8.46 -12.30 5.48
C LEU A 145 8.22 -13.13 6.74
N ARG A 146 8.20 -14.45 6.61
CA ARG A 146 7.90 -15.38 7.72
C ARG A 146 6.62 -14.97 8.44
N LEU A 147 5.52 -14.88 7.70
CA LEU A 147 4.23 -14.52 8.26
C LEU A 147 3.72 -15.60 9.22
N PRO A 148 2.85 -15.21 10.19
CA PRO A 148 2.05 -16.19 10.93
C PRO A 148 1.16 -17.02 9.99
N PRO A 149 0.60 -18.14 10.46
CA PRO A 149 -0.34 -18.94 9.67
C PRO A 149 -1.48 -18.09 9.11
N TRP A 150 -1.92 -18.41 7.89
CA TRP A 150 -2.93 -17.64 7.17
C TRP A 150 -4.28 -17.52 7.91
N ASP A 151 -4.65 -18.53 8.69
CA ASP A 151 -5.87 -18.61 9.48
C ASP A 151 -5.76 -17.96 10.88
N ALA A 152 -4.54 -17.54 11.27
CA ALA A 152 -4.34 -16.86 12.54
C ALA A 152 -5.05 -15.50 12.56
N LYS A 153 -5.71 -15.18 13.68
CA LYS A 153 -6.33 -13.87 13.89
C LYS A 153 -5.28 -12.81 14.19
N ILE A 154 -5.50 -11.59 13.68
CA ILE A 154 -4.58 -10.45 13.86
C ILE A 154 -4.52 -10.00 15.33
N GLY A 155 -5.65 -10.03 16.05
CA GLY A 155 -5.72 -9.53 17.43
C GLY A 155 -4.63 -10.06 18.36
N PRO A 156 -4.45 -11.39 18.48
CA PRO A 156 -3.47 -12.03 19.37
C PRO A 156 -2.02 -11.89 18.94
N LEU A 157 -1.73 -11.46 17.70
CA LEU A 157 -0.36 -11.40 17.17
C LEU A 157 0.51 -10.41 17.94
N SER A 158 1.79 -10.75 18.07
CA SER A 158 2.82 -9.84 18.60
C SER A 158 3.00 -8.61 17.69
N GLY A 159 3.54 -7.52 18.25
CA GLY A 159 3.82 -6.31 17.48
C GLY A 159 4.75 -6.53 16.28
N GLY A 160 5.71 -7.47 16.40
CA GLY A 160 6.60 -7.86 15.31
C GLY A 160 5.87 -8.60 14.18
N GLU A 161 4.95 -9.49 14.52
CA GLU A 161 4.11 -10.21 13.56
C GLU A 161 3.16 -9.26 12.84
N LYS A 162 2.49 -8.37 13.57
CA LYS A 162 1.64 -7.32 12.98
C LYS A 162 2.39 -6.45 11.98
N ARG A 163 3.65 -6.08 12.29
CA ARG A 163 4.48 -5.31 11.35
C ARG A 163 4.80 -6.10 10.08
N ARG A 164 5.09 -7.40 10.18
CA ARG A 164 5.35 -8.24 9.00
C ARG A 164 4.09 -8.40 8.15
N VAL A 165 2.93 -8.59 8.75
CA VAL A 165 1.64 -8.64 8.04
C VAL A 165 1.36 -7.32 7.32
N ALA A 166 1.53 -6.18 8.01
CA ALA A 166 1.34 -4.86 7.41
C ALA A 166 2.34 -4.58 6.28
N LEU A 167 3.60 -5.01 6.43
CA LEU A 167 4.60 -4.90 5.37
C LEU A 167 4.23 -5.76 4.16
N CYS A 168 3.79 -6.99 4.37
CA CYS A 168 3.33 -7.88 3.30
C CYS A 168 2.18 -7.26 2.52
N LYS A 169 1.12 -6.82 3.21
CA LYS A 169 -0.01 -6.09 2.63
C LYS A 169 0.44 -4.92 1.77
N LEU A 170 1.37 -4.13 2.29
CA LEU A 170 1.87 -2.94 1.63
C LEU A 170 2.73 -3.24 0.39
N LEU A 171 3.57 -4.27 0.44
CA LEU A 171 4.37 -4.72 -0.71
C LEU A 171 3.50 -5.27 -1.83
N LEU A 172 2.45 -6.01 -1.48
CA LEU A 172 1.51 -6.59 -2.45
C LEU A 172 0.61 -5.53 -3.10
N SER A 173 0.39 -4.38 -2.47
CA SER A 173 -0.29 -3.24 -3.10
C SER A 173 0.56 -2.52 -4.15
N LYS A 174 1.86 -2.88 -4.30
CA LYS A 174 2.81 -2.38 -5.30
C LYS A 174 2.82 -0.86 -5.46
N PRO A 175 3.00 -0.08 -4.38
CA PRO A 175 3.00 1.37 -4.49
C PRO A 175 4.23 1.87 -5.28
N ASP A 176 4.09 2.99 -5.98
CA ASP A 176 5.19 3.64 -6.72
C ASP A 176 6.28 4.17 -5.78
N MET A 177 5.90 4.55 -4.58
CA MET A 177 6.80 4.97 -3.50
C MET A 177 6.41 4.25 -2.20
N LEU A 178 7.37 3.61 -1.56
CA LEU A 178 7.25 2.92 -0.28
C LEU A 178 8.15 3.58 0.76
#